data_00b20955b1178583a77362a07aab256c
#
_entry.id   00b20955b1178583a77362a07aab256c
#
_cell.length_a   1.000
_cell.length_b   1.000
_cell.length_c   1.000
_cell.angle_alpha   90.00
_cell.angle_beta   90.00
_cell.angle_gamma   90.00
#
_symmetry.space_group_name_H-M   'P 1'
#
loop_
_entity.id
_entity.type
_entity.pdbx_description
1 polymer ?
#
loop_
_entity_poly.entity_id
_entity_poly.type
_entity_poly.pdbx_seq_one_letter_code
_entity_poly.pdbx_strand_id
1 'polypeptide(L)'
;MKYLLLLLFTINAQADIFKDVFKYATLYGAYSQSNSIQGDKTFYVTQSSELIETTQRNPADEIKTFGFRKLAHFGYEDKDRFYDGEEQNNSLNSNIGNVKGLEYLFEYQEGRQQGREFDNQQFFVRYLAKWWLVKAESQRNELVDINYKSADVRFRIPISKKLSISIGAMYRTYDKAYGHNPIQKYLEENNWWNLSYNYGHTDQAYSYQNLSTGETGYDYFWYNAQGELLSNSDLDYRNNIYGQLVNKYNAEQLAQIGDFADLSSVIGLDFYHYRKNFWVHAYGNILPHHKLHKGDDKYSYGNFIGDDNWLDYSFGGVFGVKLNKKLGLFSEITMQRYWDREIKVIKAGINFKI
;
A
#
# COMPACT_ATOMS: atom_id res chain seq x y z
N MET A 1 -43.84 -9.01 -6.10
CA MET A 1 -44.27 -8.07 -7.16
C MET A 1 -44.01 -6.60 -6.87
N LYS A 2 -44.07 -6.10 -5.62
CA LYS A 2 -43.81 -4.67 -5.31
C LYS A 2 -42.36 -4.21 -5.58
N TYR A 3 -41.38 -5.10 -5.49
CA TYR A 3 -39.95 -4.76 -5.73
C TYR A 3 -39.55 -4.76 -7.22
N LEU A 4 -40.31 -5.43 -8.07
CA LEU A 4 -40.07 -5.45 -9.52
C LEU A 4 -40.54 -4.15 -10.19
N LEU A 5 -41.54 -3.50 -9.64
CA LEU A 5 -42.04 -2.21 -10.12
C LEU A 5 -41.08 -1.04 -9.75
N LEU A 6 -40.40 -1.10 -8.61
CA LEU A 6 -39.37 -0.12 -8.24
C LEU A 6 -38.16 -0.19 -9.18
N LEU A 7 -37.81 -1.40 -9.67
CA LEU A 7 -36.73 -1.59 -10.64
C LEU A 7 -37.07 -0.99 -12.02
N LEU A 8 -38.32 -1.00 -12.44
CA LEU A 8 -38.74 -0.51 -13.77
C LEU A 8 -38.91 1.00 -13.86
N PHE A 9 -39.24 1.69 -12.74
CA PHE A 9 -39.28 3.15 -12.70
C PHE A 9 -37.89 3.81 -12.65
N THR A 10 -36.86 3.06 -12.31
CA THR A 10 -35.48 3.54 -12.28
C THR A 10 -34.79 3.48 -13.67
N ILE A 11 -35.34 2.80 -14.66
CA ILE A 11 -34.66 2.49 -15.92
C ILE A 11 -34.47 3.75 -16.80
N ASN A 12 -35.35 4.71 -16.81
CA ASN A 12 -35.18 5.93 -17.60
C ASN A 12 -34.24 6.94 -16.93
N ALA A 13 -34.26 7.05 -15.61
CA ALA A 13 -33.25 7.80 -14.86
C ALA A 13 -31.89 7.10 -14.87
N GLN A 14 -31.87 5.77 -15.00
CA GLN A 14 -30.66 4.96 -15.11
C GLN A 14 -29.90 5.18 -16.43
N ALA A 15 -30.59 5.43 -17.56
CA ALA A 15 -29.91 5.61 -18.85
C ALA A 15 -29.02 6.85 -18.88
N ASP A 16 -29.44 7.94 -18.22
CA ASP A 16 -28.63 9.14 -18.11
C ASP A 16 -27.52 8.99 -17.09
N ILE A 17 -27.77 8.33 -15.98
CA ILE A 17 -26.74 7.96 -15.00
C ILE A 17 -25.69 7.03 -15.63
N PHE A 18 -26.11 6.02 -16.40
CA PHE A 18 -25.16 5.16 -17.11
C PHE A 18 -24.33 5.91 -18.14
N LYS A 19 -24.92 6.84 -18.91
CA LYS A 19 -24.15 7.70 -19.81
C LYS A 19 -23.11 8.53 -19.04
N ASP A 20 -23.46 9.09 -17.91
CA ASP A 20 -22.53 9.90 -17.11
C ASP A 20 -21.44 9.05 -16.46
N VAL A 21 -21.78 7.83 -16.03
CA VAL A 21 -20.78 6.90 -15.49
C VAL A 21 -19.73 6.52 -16.52
N PHE A 22 -20.14 6.20 -17.75
CA PHE A 22 -19.22 5.76 -18.81
C PHE A 22 -18.64 6.91 -19.65
N LYS A 23 -19.22 8.11 -19.57
CA LYS A 23 -18.66 9.29 -20.24
C LYS A 23 -17.22 9.52 -19.74
N TYR A 24 -16.26 9.51 -20.66
CA TYR A 24 -14.82 9.61 -20.41
C TYR A 24 -14.16 8.38 -19.75
N ALA A 25 -14.86 7.28 -19.68
CA ALA A 25 -14.25 6.03 -19.26
C ALA A 25 -13.21 5.56 -20.28
N THR A 26 -12.16 4.95 -19.80
CA THR A 26 -11.07 4.42 -20.63
C THR A 26 -10.70 3.01 -20.20
N LEU A 27 -10.45 2.17 -21.19
CA LEU A 27 -9.68 0.94 -21.02
C LEU A 27 -8.21 1.26 -21.21
N TYR A 28 -7.34 0.58 -20.50
CA TYR A 28 -5.91 0.72 -20.72
C TYR A 28 -5.16 -0.59 -20.50
N GLY A 29 -4.05 -0.70 -21.21
CA GLY A 29 -3.04 -1.73 -20.98
C GLY A 29 -1.68 -1.07 -20.81
N ALA A 30 -0.85 -1.61 -19.92
CA ALA A 30 0.47 -1.07 -19.66
C ALA A 30 1.46 -2.17 -19.29
N TYR A 31 2.74 -1.87 -19.49
CA TYR A 31 3.85 -2.55 -18.85
C TYR A 31 4.36 -1.72 -17.69
N SER A 32 4.73 -2.40 -16.61
CA SER A 32 5.17 -1.76 -15.39
C SER A 32 6.41 -2.45 -14.83
N GLN A 33 7.18 -1.66 -14.09
CA GLN A 33 8.27 -2.13 -13.23
C GLN A 33 8.00 -1.64 -11.83
N SER A 34 8.33 -2.45 -10.84
CA SER A 34 8.17 -2.15 -9.43
C SER A 34 9.48 -2.30 -8.69
N ASN A 35 9.69 -1.43 -7.72
CA ASN A 35 10.69 -1.59 -6.69
C ASN A 35 9.97 -1.50 -5.34
N SER A 36 9.78 -2.62 -4.70
CA SER A 36 9.00 -2.72 -3.48
C SER A 36 9.87 -3.16 -2.29
N ILE A 37 9.47 -2.74 -1.11
CA ILE A 37 9.92 -3.33 0.14
C ILE A 37 8.81 -4.26 0.58
N GLN A 38 9.08 -5.58 0.56
CA GLN A 38 8.19 -6.55 1.17
C GLN A 38 8.31 -6.46 2.68
N GLY A 39 7.18 -6.62 3.34
CA GLY A 39 7.13 -6.59 4.79
C GLY A 39 7.71 -7.79 5.51
N ASP A 40 8.23 -8.77 4.78
CA ASP A 40 8.96 -9.88 5.38
C ASP A 40 10.33 -9.36 5.83
N LYS A 41 10.36 -8.89 7.06
CA LYS A 41 11.59 -8.52 7.73
C LYS A 41 12.39 -9.80 7.97
N THR A 42 13.57 -9.88 7.39
CA THR A 42 14.50 -10.95 7.71
C THR A 42 15.32 -10.51 8.91
N PHE A 43 15.21 -11.28 9.98
CA PHE A 43 16.01 -11.04 11.17
C PHE A 43 17.24 -11.92 11.12
N TYR A 44 18.39 -11.37 11.42
CA TYR A 44 19.58 -12.13 11.74
C TYR A 44 20.22 -11.56 13.02
N VAL A 45 20.87 -12.43 13.76
CA VAL A 45 21.53 -12.09 15.00
C VAL A 45 23.01 -11.88 14.73
N THR A 46 23.55 -10.73 15.11
CA THR A 46 24.99 -10.45 14.98
C THR A 46 25.79 -11.26 15.99
N GLN A 47 27.12 -11.31 15.79
CA GLN A 47 28.02 -11.91 16.78
C GLN A 47 27.93 -11.26 18.17
N SER A 48 27.55 -9.99 18.25
CA SER A 48 27.29 -9.25 19.50
C SER A 48 25.89 -9.51 20.10
N SER A 49 25.14 -10.48 19.56
CA SER A 49 23.77 -10.81 19.98
C SER A 49 22.73 -9.74 19.69
N GLU A 50 23.04 -8.78 18.84
CA GLU A 50 22.07 -7.79 18.36
C GLU A 50 21.20 -8.40 17.26
N LEU A 51 19.88 -8.21 17.40
CA LEU A 51 18.94 -8.58 16.36
C LEU A 51 18.91 -7.45 15.30
N ILE A 52 19.42 -7.75 14.10
CA ILE A 52 19.35 -6.82 12.98
C ILE A 52 18.18 -7.18 12.09
N GLU A 53 17.37 -6.18 11.85
CA GLU A 53 16.29 -6.22 10.88
C GLU A 53 16.81 -5.75 9.50
N THR A 54 16.64 -6.58 8.49
CA THR A 54 16.92 -6.19 7.10
C THR A 54 15.63 -6.09 6.31
N THR A 55 15.43 -4.93 5.69
CA THR A 55 14.41 -4.77 4.67
C THR A 55 15.03 -5.01 3.30
N GLN A 56 14.59 -6.06 2.63
CA GLN A 56 15.07 -6.34 1.30
C GLN A 56 14.19 -5.64 0.26
N ARG A 57 14.81 -4.86 -0.63
CA ARG A 57 14.12 -4.32 -1.81
C ARG A 57 14.08 -5.41 -2.88
N ASN A 58 12.88 -5.69 -3.32
CA ASN A 58 12.64 -6.71 -4.33
C ASN A 58 12.09 -6.05 -5.60
N PRO A 59 12.93 -5.86 -6.64
CA PRO A 59 12.44 -5.39 -7.92
C PRO A 59 11.55 -6.46 -8.57
N ALA A 60 10.51 -6.03 -9.22
CA ALA A 60 9.68 -6.85 -10.09
C ALA A 60 9.62 -6.18 -11.47
N ASP A 61 10.02 -6.93 -12.48
CA ASP A 61 10.00 -6.53 -13.87
C ASP A 61 8.86 -7.24 -14.60
N GLU A 62 8.54 -6.78 -15.80
CA GLU A 62 7.54 -7.40 -16.68
C GLU A 62 6.14 -7.51 -16.09
N ILE A 63 5.73 -6.51 -15.31
CA ILE A 63 4.37 -6.46 -14.80
C ILE A 63 3.44 -6.01 -15.92
N LYS A 64 2.46 -6.84 -16.27
CA LYS A 64 1.37 -6.50 -17.18
C LYS A 64 0.22 -5.91 -16.37
N THR A 65 -0.27 -4.78 -16.81
CA THR A 65 -1.35 -4.05 -16.15
C THR A 65 -2.50 -3.89 -17.12
N PHE A 66 -3.71 -4.21 -16.66
CA PHE A 66 -4.95 -3.98 -17.38
C PHE A 66 -5.90 -3.21 -16.47
N GLY A 67 -6.59 -2.25 -17.03
CA GLY A 67 -7.50 -1.47 -16.21
C GLY A 67 -8.61 -0.80 -16.98
N PHE A 68 -9.62 -0.44 -16.21
CA PHE A 68 -10.76 0.34 -16.62
C PHE A 68 -10.87 1.51 -15.63
N ARG A 69 -10.90 2.75 -16.16
CA ARG A 69 -10.89 3.92 -15.32
C ARG A 69 -11.63 5.10 -15.92
N LYS A 70 -12.22 5.88 -15.05
CA LYS A 70 -12.67 7.24 -15.29
C LYS A 70 -11.95 8.14 -14.31
N LEU A 71 -10.80 8.62 -14.70
CA LEU A 71 -10.03 9.58 -13.93
C LEU A 71 -9.96 10.88 -14.70
N ALA A 72 -9.61 11.91 -14.01
CA ALA A 72 -9.47 13.24 -14.58
C ALA A 72 -8.24 13.35 -15.50
N HIS A 73 -8.19 12.61 -16.57
CA HIS A 73 -7.11 12.62 -17.54
C HIS A 73 -7.60 12.33 -18.97
N PHE A 74 -6.99 11.41 -19.71
CA PHE A 74 -7.34 11.11 -21.08
C PHE A 74 -8.84 10.87 -21.28
N GLY A 75 -9.37 11.42 -22.36
CA GLY A 75 -10.79 11.33 -22.70
C GLY A 75 -11.60 12.57 -22.35
N TYR A 76 -11.14 13.37 -21.40
CA TYR A 76 -11.75 14.66 -21.15
C TYR A 76 -11.34 15.70 -22.20
N GLU A 77 -12.26 16.57 -22.59
CA GLU A 77 -11.96 17.81 -23.27
C GLU A 77 -11.92 18.94 -22.25
N ASP A 78 -11.12 19.98 -22.48
CA ASP A 78 -10.98 21.08 -21.51
C ASP A 78 -12.31 21.72 -21.16
N LYS A 79 -13.21 21.87 -22.13
CA LYS A 79 -14.56 22.42 -21.94
C LYS A 79 -15.43 21.54 -21.03
N ASP A 80 -15.34 20.22 -21.17
CA ASP A 80 -16.20 19.28 -20.47
C ASP A 80 -15.79 19.08 -19.02
N ARG A 81 -14.55 19.47 -18.70
CA ARG A 81 -13.97 19.28 -17.39
C ARG A 81 -14.19 20.40 -16.43
N PHE A 82 -14.07 21.59 -16.98
CA PHE A 82 -14.13 22.82 -16.18
C PHE A 82 -15.49 23.48 -16.27
N TYR A 83 -16.30 23.07 -17.24
CA TYR A 83 -17.55 23.70 -17.61
C TYR A 83 -18.65 22.66 -17.77
N ASP A 84 -19.14 22.18 -16.67
CA ASP A 84 -20.34 21.34 -16.62
C ASP A 84 -21.56 22.17 -17.10
N GLY A 85 -21.65 22.39 -18.39
CA GLY A 85 -22.77 23.10 -19.02
C GLY A 85 -22.85 24.60 -18.76
N GLU A 86 -21.99 25.17 -17.95
CA GLU A 86 -21.95 26.63 -17.77
C GLU A 86 -21.05 27.25 -18.84
N GLU A 87 -21.65 28.01 -19.70
CA GLU A 87 -20.96 28.85 -20.69
C GLU A 87 -19.84 29.67 -20.06
N GLN A 88 -18.83 29.95 -20.84
CA GLN A 88 -17.64 30.75 -20.50
C GLN A 88 -18.02 32.17 -20.01
N ASN A 89 -18.73 32.26 -18.93
CA ASN A 89 -18.85 33.54 -18.25
C ASN A 89 -17.60 33.80 -17.44
N ASN A 90 -16.88 34.83 -17.82
CA ASN A 90 -15.64 35.35 -17.25
C ASN A 90 -15.70 35.75 -15.77
N SER A 91 -16.64 35.22 -15.00
CA SER A 91 -16.67 35.49 -13.58
C SER A 91 -15.64 34.61 -12.86
N LEU A 92 -14.73 35.27 -12.19
CA LEU A 92 -13.67 34.70 -11.34
C LEU A 92 -14.17 33.60 -10.36
N ASN A 93 -15.46 33.54 -10.10
CA ASN A 93 -16.06 32.61 -9.15
C ASN A 93 -16.58 31.28 -9.73
N SER A 94 -16.81 31.20 -11.04
CA SER A 94 -17.37 29.99 -11.66
C SER A 94 -16.33 28.92 -12.00
N ASN A 95 -15.07 29.31 -12.05
CA ASN A 95 -13.99 28.50 -12.62
C ASN A 95 -12.87 28.16 -11.62
N ILE A 96 -13.14 28.19 -10.35
CA ILE A 96 -12.20 27.60 -9.39
C ILE A 96 -12.29 26.08 -9.58
N GLY A 97 -11.53 25.67 -10.58
CA GLY A 97 -11.69 24.56 -11.41
C GLY A 97 -11.17 23.31 -10.82
N ASN A 98 -11.97 22.67 -10.15
CA ASN A 98 -11.66 21.35 -9.76
C ASN A 98 -12.52 20.41 -10.58
N VAL A 99 -11.90 19.35 -11.02
CA VAL A 99 -12.61 18.20 -11.52
C VAL A 99 -13.71 17.85 -10.53
N LYS A 100 -14.92 17.75 -11.01
CA LYS A 100 -16.10 17.36 -10.23
C LYS A 100 -16.69 16.10 -10.82
N GLY A 101 -17.42 15.35 -9.98
CA GLY A 101 -18.17 14.18 -10.39
C GLY A 101 -17.54 12.87 -9.96
N LEU A 102 -18.00 11.80 -10.54
CA LEU A 102 -17.60 10.45 -10.22
C LEU A 102 -16.31 10.08 -10.93
N GLU A 103 -15.35 9.60 -10.17
CA GLU A 103 -14.15 8.95 -10.66
C GLU A 103 -14.06 7.52 -10.10
N TYR A 104 -13.47 6.64 -10.87
CA TYR A 104 -13.23 5.25 -10.46
C TYR A 104 -12.04 4.66 -11.18
N LEU A 105 -11.47 3.65 -10.56
CA LEU A 105 -10.41 2.78 -11.09
C LEU A 105 -10.73 1.34 -10.75
N PHE A 106 -10.58 0.49 -11.74
CA PHE A 106 -10.40 -0.95 -11.57
C PHE A 106 -9.12 -1.33 -12.30
N GLU A 107 -8.16 -1.87 -11.58
CA GLU A 107 -6.86 -2.27 -12.12
C GLU A 107 -6.53 -3.70 -11.67
N TYR A 108 -6.02 -4.47 -12.60
CA TYR A 108 -5.44 -5.78 -12.39
C TYR A 108 -4.01 -5.80 -12.92
N GLN A 109 -3.11 -6.34 -12.14
CA GLN A 109 -1.70 -6.51 -12.50
C GLN A 109 -1.30 -7.96 -12.31
N GLU A 110 -0.52 -8.48 -13.23
CA GLU A 110 0.13 -9.78 -13.12
C GLU A 110 1.62 -9.64 -13.43
N GLY A 111 2.47 -10.40 -12.78
CA GLY A 111 3.90 -10.33 -13.01
C GLY A 111 4.67 -11.41 -12.27
N ARG A 112 5.99 -11.27 -12.30
CA ARG A 112 6.91 -12.17 -11.60
C ARG A 112 7.89 -11.37 -10.74
N GLN A 113 8.16 -11.89 -9.55
CA GLN A 113 9.17 -11.37 -8.67
C GLN A 113 10.03 -12.53 -8.17
N GLN A 114 11.33 -12.51 -8.47
CA GLN A 114 12.26 -13.58 -8.08
C GLN A 114 11.76 -14.99 -8.47
N GLY A 115 11.13 -15.12 -9.66
CA GLY A 115 10.58 -16.38 -10.15
C GLY A 115 9.20 -16.78 -9.61
N ARG A 116 8.66 -16.05 -8.63
CA ARG A 116 7.31 -16.24 -8.09
C ARG A 116 6.32 -15.37 -8.85
N GLU A 117 5.25 -15.96 -9.29
CA GLU A 117 4.12 -15.23 -9.89
C GLU A 117 3.32 -14.52 -8.79
N PHE A 118 2.78 -13.33 -9.13
CA PHE A 118 1.90 -12.56 -8.26
C PHE A 118 0.78 -11.92 -9.06
N ASP A 119 -0.31 -11.62 -8.38
CA ASP A 119 -1.36 -10.75 -8.87
C ASP A 119 -1.66 -9.59 -7.90
N ASN A 120 -2.00 -8.44 -8.45
CA ASN A 120 -2.47 -7.29 -7.68
C ASN A 120 -3.79 -6.82 -8.23
N GLN A 121 -4.67 -6.40 -7.34
CA GLN A 121 -5.97 -5.87 -7.68
C GLN A 121 -6.19 -4.57 -6.92
N GLN A 122 -6.64 -3.53 -7.63
CA GLN A 122 -7.01 -2.27 -7.02
C GLN A 122 -8.35 -1.82 -7.58
N PHE A 123 -9.20 -1.42 -6.67
CA PHE A 123 -10.48 -0.81 -7.01
C PHE A 123 -10.68 0.41 -6.13
N PHE A 124 -11.05 1.54 -6.72
CA PHE A 124 -11.59 2.65 -5.96
C PHE A 124 -12.74 3.35 -6.68
N VAL A 125 -13.57 3.99 -5.88
CA VAL A 125 -14.58 4.94 -6.32
C VAL A 125 -14.41 6.22 -5.52
N ARG A 126 -14.42 7.37 -6.21
CA ARG A 126 -14.27 8.68 -5.62
C ARG A 126 -15.32 9.63 -6.20
N TYR A 127 -16.04 10.34 -5.35
CA TYR A 127 -16.89 11.45 -5.78
C TYR A 127 -16.27 12.78 -5.36
N LEU A 128 -16.13 13.67 -6.32
CA LEU A 128 -15.53 14.98 -6.16
C LEU A 128 -16.61 16.05 -6.26
N ALA A 129 -16.91 16.73 -5.16
CA ALA A 129 -17.71 17.95 -5.15
C ALA A 129 -16.80 19.19 -5.10
N LYS A 130 -17.38 20.36 -5.10
CA LYS A 130 -16.62 21.61 -5.04
C LYS A 130 -15.80 21.71 -3.73
N TRP A 131 -16.43 21.40 -2.61
CA TRP A 131 -15.88 21.61 -1.27
C TRP A 131 -15.62 20.35 -0.47
N TRP A 132 -15.95 19.21 -1.01
CA TRP A 132 -15.75 17.94 -0.33
C TRP A 132 -15.48 16.83 -1.34
N LEU A 133 -14.92 15.76 -0.86
CA LEU A 133 -14.79 14.50 -1.57
C LEU A 133 -15.03 13.32 -0.63
N VAL A 134 -15.51 12.25 -1.20
CA VAL A 134 -15.54 10.93 -0.56
C VAL A 134 -14.84 9.92 -1.46
N LYS A 135 -14.12 8.99 -0.86
CA LYS A 135 -13.46 7.89 -1.58
C LYS A 135 -13.66 6.59 -0.82
N ALA A 136 -13.89 5.52 -1.53
CA ALA A 136 -13.78 4.15 -1.03
C ALA A 136 -12.79 3.40 -1.89
N GLU A 137 -11.95 2.58 -1.27
CA GLU A 137 -10.89 1.84 -1.95
C GLU A 137 -10.76 0.44 -1.38
N SER A 138 -10.43 -0.51 -2.24
CA SER A 138 -10.01 -1.85 -1.88
C SER A 138 -8.76 -2.20 -2.68
N GLN A 139 -7.74 -2.70 -2.01
CA GLN A 139 -6.49 -3.10 -2.64
C GLN A 139 -6.03 -4.45 -2.09
N ARG A 140 -5.69 -5.34 -2.99
CA ARG A 140 -4.91 -6.55 -2.75
C ARG A 140 -3.63 -6.42 -3.53
N ASN A 141 -2.50 -6.42 -2.84
CA ASN A 141 -1.19 -6.29 -3.45
C ASN A 141 -0.25 -7.36 -2.90
N GLU A 142 -0.02 -8.40 -3.69
CA GLU A 142 0.82 -9.54 -3.31
C GLU A 142 2.31 -9.21 -3.30
N LEU A 143 2.75 -8.17 -4.05
CA LEU A 143 4.14 -7.71 -4.04
C LEU A 143 4.60 -7.23 -2.67
N VAL A 144 3.70 -6.65 -1.89
CA VAL A 144 3.98 -6.10 -0.57
C VAL A 144 3.08 -6.68 0.51
N ASP A 145 2.39 -7.78 0.20
CA ASP A 145 1.47 -8.48 1.11
C ASP A 145 0.50 -7.52 1.82
N ILE A 146 -0.14 -6.65 1.04
CA ILE A 146 -1.16 -5.72 1.54
C ILE A 146 -2.53 -6.15 1.03
N ASN A 147 -3.47 -6.30 1.94
CA ASN A 147 -4.88 -6.46 1.65
C ASN A 147 -5.67 -5.51 2.55
N TYR A 148 -6.09 -4.37 2.00
CA TYR A 148 -6.82 -3.39 2.79
C TYR A 148 -8.05 -2.83 2.10
N LYS A 149 -8.92 -2.25 2.91
CA LYS A 149 -10.04 -1.43 2.46
C LYS A 149 -9.99 -0.11 3.19
N SER A 150 -10.38 0.96 2.51
CA SER A 150 -10.47 2.27 3.12
C SER A 150 -11.69 3.04 2.66
N ALA A 151 -12.13 3.95 3.53
CA ALA A 151 -13.11 4.97 3.20
C ALA A 151 -12.63 6.30 3.76
N ASP A 152 -12.66 7.34 2.95
CA ASP A 152 -12.25 8.66 3.40
C ASP A 152 -13.29 9.75 3.04
N VAL A 153 -13.32 10.77 3.89
CA VAL A 153 -14.12 11.99 3.69
C VAL A 153 -13.20 13.18 3.93
N ARG A 154 -13.16 14.09 2.97
CA ARG A 154 -12.27 15.25 3.05
C ARG A 154 -13.00 16.53 2.66
N PHE A 155 -12.66 17.61 3.33
CA PHE A 155 -12.92 18.96 2.88
C PHE A 155 -11.90 19.33 1.81
N ARG A 156 -12.35 19.92 0.74
CA ARG A 156 -11.58 20.27 -0.45
C ARG A 156 -11.46 21.77 -0.57
N ILE A 157 -10.22 22.26 -0.71
CA ILE A 157 -9.89 23.68 -0.84
C ILE A 157 -9.33 23.89 -2.25
N PRO A 158 -10.09 24.46 -3.17
CA PRO A 158 -9.60 24.81 -4.49
C PRO A 158 -8.64 26.00 -4.39
N ILE A 159 -7.38 25.77 -4.71
CA ILE A 159 -6.34 26.81 -4.73
C ILE A 159 -6.34 27.53 -6.08
N SER A 160 -6.54 26.77 -7.16
CA SER A 160 -6.60 27.31 -8.51
C SER A 160 -7.49 26.44 -9.41
N LYS A 161 -7.63 26.82 -10.69
CA LYS A 161 -8.31 25.99 -11.71
C LYS A 161 -7.70 24.60 -11.87
N LYS A 162 -6.46 24.39 -11.43
CA LYS A 162 -5.69 23.17 -11.66
C LYS A 162 -5.30 22.45 -10.38
N LEU A 163 -5.35 23.14 -9.26
CA LEU A 163 -4.79 22.67 -7.99
C LEU A 163 -5.84 22.73 -6.89
N SER A 164 -5.99 21.64 -6.17
CA SER A 164 -6.73 21.59 -4.92
C SER A 164 -5.96 20.88 -3.81
N ILE A 165 -6.17 21.33 -2.59
CA ILE A 165 -5.74 20.66 -1.38
C ILE A 165 -6.99 20.06 -0.72
N SER A 166 -6.84 18.96 -0.03
CA SER A 166 -7.91 18.35 0.75
C SER A 166 -7.41 17.93 2.12
N ILE A 167 -8.27 18.05 3.13
CA ILE A 167 -7.98 17.66 4.50
C ILE A 167 -9.18 16.91 5.06
N GLY A 168 -8.92 15.79 5.73
CA GLY A 168 -10.00 14.97 6.27
C GLY A 168 -9.54 13.79 7.08
N ALA A 169 -10.39 12.79 7.15
CA ALA A 169 -10.16 11.55 7.85
C ALA A 169 -10.34 10.35 6.92
N MET A 170 -9.55 9.33 7.14
CA MET A 170 -9.57 8.05 6.45
C MET A 170 -9.68 6.92 7.46
N TYR A 171 -10.66 6.09 7.31
CA TYR A 171 -10.79 4.84 8.03
C TYR A 171 -10.27 3.71 7.17
N ARG A 172 -9.36 2.88 7.72
CA ARG A 172 -8.73 1.77 7.01
C ARG A 172 -8.91 0.49 7.79
N THR A 173 -9.14 -0.62 7.08
CA THR A 173 -9.18 -1.96 7.65
C THR A 173 -8.17 -2.83 6.92
N TYR A 174 -7.53 -3.70 7.66
CA TYR A 174 -6.47 -4.59 7.19
C TYR A 174 -6.73 -6.00 7.68
N ASP A 175 -6.32 -6.97 6.89
CA ASP A 175 -6.42 -8.38 7.24
C ASP A 175 -5.27 -8.90 8.09
N LYS A 176 -4.25 -8.07 8.33
CA LYS A 176 -3.08 -8.38 9.16
C LYS A 176 -2.60 -7.14 9.91
N ALA A 177 -1.97 -7.37 11.03
CA ALA A 177 -1.34 -6.32 11.83
C ALA A 177 0.04 -5.95 11.26
N TYR A 178 0.05 -5.24 10.15
CA TYR A 178 1.29 -4.81 9.50
C TYR A 178 2.09 -3.84 10.37
N GLY A 179 3.42 -3.90 10.21
CA GLY A 179 4.35 -3.01 10.88
C GLY A 179 4.60 -3.29 12.36
N HIS A 180 3.95 -4.26 12.95
CA HIS A 180 4.25 -4.71 14.29
C HIS A 180 5.49 -5.60 14.28
N ASN A 181 6.32 -5.42 15.29
CA ASN A 181 7.50 -6.23 15.52
C ASN A 181 7.43 -6.91 16.90
N PRO A 182 6.61 -7.97 17.05
CA PRO A 182 6.41 -8.63 18.34
C PRO A 182 7.70 -9.15 18.95
N ILE A 183 8.66 -9.58 18.14
CA ILE A 183 9.93 -10.10 18.63
C ILE A 183 10.78 -9.02 19.29
N GLN A 184 10.77 -7.80 18.78
CA GLN A 184 11.52 -6.71 19.40
C GLN A 184 11.03 -6.50 20.83
N LYS A 185 9.72 -6.41 21.01
CA LYS A 185 9.14 -6.26 22.35
C LYS A 185 9.45 -7.46 23.25
N TYR A 186 9.41 -8.67 22.71
CA TYR A 186 9.76 -9.88 23.44
C TYR A 186 11.21 -9.81 23.94
N LEU A 187 12.15 -9.38 23.09
CA LEU A 187 13.58 -9.32 23.41
C LEU A 187 13.95 -8.16 24.35
N GLU A 188 13.11 -7.14 24.51
CA GLU A 188 13.26 -6.11 25.55
C GLU A 188 13.11 -6.70 26.96
N GLU A 189 12.31 -7.76 27.11
CA GLU A 189 11.99 -8.40 28.38
C GLU A 189 12.69 -9.76 28.58
N ASN A 190 13.22 -10.36 27.49
CA ASN A 190 13.74 -11.72 27.46
C ASN A 190 15.05 -11.83 26.68
N ASN A 191 15.86 -12.81 27.03
CA ASN A 191 17.02 -13.16 26.25
C ASN A 191 16.60 -13.95 24.99
N TRP A 192 17.44 -13.94 23.94
CA TRP A 192 17.17 -14.63 22.69
C TRP A 192 17.01 -16.14 22.85
N TRP A 193 17.76 -16.80 23.74
CA TRP A 193 17.66 -18.24 23.99
C TRP A 193 16.34 -18.64 24.65
N ASN A 194 15.67 -17.76 25.39
CA ASN A 194 14.36 -18.02 25.96
C ASN A 194 13.32 -18.33 24.88
N LEU A 195 13.41 -17.67 23.71
CA LEU A 195 12.56 -17.98 22.58
C LEU A 195 12.79 -19.41 22.08
N SER A 196 14.06 -19.83 21.99
CA SER A 196 14.43 -21.18 21.58
C SER A 196 13.86 -22.23 22.53
N TYR A 197 13.97 -22.01 23.82
CA TYR A 197 13.40 -22.91 24.83
C TYR A 197 11.87 -22.97 24.76
N ASN A 198 11.19 -21.85 24.49
CA ASN A 198 9.74 -21.81 24.31
C ASN A 198 9.28 -22.66 23.12
N TYR A 199 10.12 -22.86 22.12
CA TYR A 199 9.86 -23.73 20.97
C TYR A 199 10.43 -25.14 21.14
N GLY A 200 10.84 -25.50 22.37
CA GLY A 200 11.33 -26.84 22.70
C GLY A 200 12.75 -27.13 22.23
N HIS A 201 13.51 -26.10 21.85
CA HIS A 201 14.95 -26.26 21.59
C HIS A 201 15.72 -26.16 22.90
N THR A 202 16.75 -26.96 23.07
CA THR A 202 17.61 -26.97 24.25
C THR A 202 19.06 -26.97 23.83
N ASP A 203 19.91 -26.41 24.67
CA ASP A 203 21.35 -26.40 24.46
C ASP A 203 22.09 -27.28 25.48
N GLN A 204 23.22 -27.78 25.06
CA GLN A 204 24.18 -28.45 25.92
C GLN A 204 25.58 -27.88 25.70
N ALA A 205 26.21 -27.47 26.77
CA ALA A 205 27.57 -26.96 26.73
C ALA A 205 28.59 -28.10 26.68
N TYR A 206 29.50 -28.06 25.72
CA TYR A 206 30.65 -28.93 25.61
C TYR A 206 31.92 -28.09 25.77
N SER A 207 32.75 -28.46 26.77
CA SER A 207 34.03 -27.81 26.97
C SER A 207 35.09 -28.31 25.96
N TYR A 208 35.86 -27.40 25.44
CA TYR A 208 37.07 -27.75 24.67
C TYR A 208 38.27 -26.96 25.19
N GLN A 209 39.46 -27.47 25.00
CA GLN A 209 40.70 -26.78 25.31
C GLN A 209 41.38 -26.32 24.02
N ASN A 210 41.62 -25.02 23.91
CA ASN A 210 42.44 -24.49 22.82
C ASN A 210 43.87 -24.95 22.98
N LEU A 211 44.34 -25.82 22.12
CA LEU A 211 45.70 -26.43 22.21
C LEU A 211 46.82 -25.38 22.04
N SER A 212 46.56 -24.27 21.44
CA SER A 212 47.55 -23.20 21.21
C SER A 212 47.66 -22.23 22.37
N THR A 213 46.56 -21.94 23.08
CA THR A 213 46.53 -20.96 24.20
C THR A 213 46.39 -21.63 25.56
N GLY A 214 45.99 -22.93 25.60
CA GLY A 214 45.67 -23.62 26.82
C GLY A 214 44.35 -23.21 27.48
N GLU A 215 43.61 -22.29 26.90
CA GLU A 215 42.35 -21.78 27.42
C GLU A 215 41.22 -22.80 27.19
N THR A 216 40.31 -22.89 28.17
CA THR A 216 39.09 -23.69 28.07
C THR A 216 37.98 -22.81 27.48
N GLY A 217 37.40 -23.23 26.36
CA GLY A 217 36.19 -22.64 25.79
C GLY A 217 34.99 -23.60 25.93
N TYR A 218 33.84 -23.10 25.58
CA TYR A 218 32.60 -23.87 25.53
C TYR A 218 31.92 -23.66 24.18
N ASP A 219 31.52 -24.79 23.55
CA ASP A 219 30.61 -24.82 22.43
C ASP A 219 29.25 -25.28 22.90
N TYR A 220 28.17 -24.65 22.39
CA TYR A 220 26.81 -25.01 22.71
C TYR A 220 26.18 -25.75 21.54
N PHE A 221 25.80 -27.02 21.79
CA PHE A 221 25.12 -27.86 20.83
C PHE A 221 23.62 -27.71 21.07
N TRP A 222 22.87 -27.44 20.01
CA TRP A 222 21.46 -27.24 20.08
C TRP A 222 20.67 -28.42 19.58
N TYR A 223 19.62 -28.81 20.30
CA TYR A 223 18.79 -29.97 20.06
C TYR A 223 17.31 -29.54 19.99
N ASN A 224 16.51 -30.26 19.16
CA ASN A 224 15.07 -30.11 19.16
C ASN A 224 14.42 -30.87 20.33
N ALA A 225 13.09 -30.77 20.47
CA ALA A 225 12.33 -31.47 21.52
C ALA A 225 12.43 -33.01 21.44
N GLN A 226 12.83 -33.58 20.30
CA GLN A 226 13.03 -34.99 20.08
C GLN A 226 14.48 -35.45 20.43
N GLY A 227 15.34 -34.52 20.81
CA GLY A 227 16.75 -34.78 21.08
C GLY A 227 17.63 -34.89 19.84
N GLU A 228 17.14 -34.49 18.67
CA GLU A 228 17.92 -34.44 17.44
C GLU A 228 18.79 -33.18 17.39
N LEU A 229 20.04 -33.34 16.97
CA LEU A 229 20.99 -32.25 16.84
C LEU A 229 20.54 -31.27 15.75
N LEU A 230 20.36 -30.00 16.12
CA LEU A 230 20.05 -28.91 15.22
C LEU A 230 21.29 -28.15 14.78
N SER A 231 22.22 -27.90 15.70
CA SER A 231 23.46 -27.20 15.44
C SER A 231 24.52 -27.54 16.47
N ASN A 232 25.79 -27.47 16.07
CA ASN A 232 26.95 -27.75 16.92
C ASN A 232 27.63 -26.44 17.43
N SER A 233 27.01 -25.29 17.20
CA SER A 233 27.50 -24.03 17.75
C SER A 233 26.36 -23.00 17.86
N ASP A 234 26.49 -22.08 18.82
CA ASP A 234 25.57 -20.94 18.97
C ASP A 234 25.51 -20.07 17.71
N LEU A 235 26.66 -19.85 17.08
CA LEU A 235 26.72 -18.98 15.91
C LEU A 235 25.93 -19.56 14.75
N ASP A 236 26.13 -20.84 14.47
CA ASP A 236 25.43 -21.54 13.40
C ASP A 236 23.92 -21.64 13.69
N TYR A 237 23.58 -21.96 14.94
CA TYR A 237 22.19 -22.01 15.39
C TYR A 237 21.49 -20.65 15.18
N ARG A 238 22.10 -19.56 15.61
CA ARG A 238 21.54 -18.21 15.46
C ARG A 238 21.36 -17.81 14.01
N ASN A 239 22.34 -18.12 13.17
CA ASN A 239 22.31 -17.74 11.76
C ASN A 239 21.30 -18.54 10.92
N ASN A 240 21.14 -19.83 11.21
CA ASN A 240 20.41 -20.75 10.33
C ASN A 240 19.04 -21.20 10.89
N ILE A 241 18.88 -21.21 12.22
CA ILE A 241 17.71 -21.80 12.88
C ILE A 241 16.91 -20.77 13.65
N TYR A 242 17.58 -19.96 14.47
CA TYR A 242 16.90 -18.97 15.32
C TYR A 242 16.04 -17.98 14.52
N GLY A 243 16.51 -17.54 13.35
CA GLY A 243 15.74 -16.68 12.45
C GLY A 243 14.40 -17.28 12.03
N GLN A 244 14.32 -18.60 11.87
CA GLN A 244 13.06 -19.29 11.55
C GLN A 244 12.10 -19.28 12.74
N LEU A 245 12.62 -19.42 13.97
CA LEU A 245 11.81 -19.31 15.19
C LEU A 245 11.26 -17.89 15.39
N VAL A 246 12.08 -16.88 15.12
CA VAL A 246 11.65 -15.47 15.14
C VAL A 246 10.52 -15.24 14.17
N ASN A 247 10.66 -15.71 12.94
CA ASN A 247 9.61 -15.58 11.93
C ASN A 247 8.32 -16.31 12.34
N LYS A 248 8.46 -17.52 12.89
CA LYS A 248 7.32 -18.29 13.40
C LYS A 248 6.63 -17.56 14.55
N TYR A 249 7.38 -17.10 15.53
CA TYR A 249 6.87 -16.31 16.66
C TYR A 249 6.12 -15.07 16.20
N ASN A 250 6.73 -14.27 15.30
CA ASN A 250 6.07 -13.09 14.75
C ASN A 250 4.78 -13.45 14.03
N ALA A 251 4.77 -14.50 13.21
CA ALA A 251 3.58 -14.94 12.51
C ALA A 251 2.46 -15.37 13.47
N GLU A 252 2.79 -16.12 14.53
CA GLU A 252 1.84 -16.54 15.57
C GLU A 252 1.28 -15.34 16.35
N GLN A 253 2.12 -14.38 16.74
CA GLN A 253 1.68 -13.18 17.45
C GLN A 253 0.82 -12.28 16.55
N LEU A 254 1.20 -12.07 15.31
CA LEU A 254 0.42 -11.30 14.33
C LEU A 254 -0.93 -11.96 14.05
N ALA A 255 -0.98 -13.28 13.97
CA ALA A 255 -2.24 -14.03 13.80
C ALA A 255 -3.18 -13.87 15.01
N GLN A 256 -2.65 -13.76 16.23
CA GLN A 256 -3.45 -13.49 17.43
C GLN A 256 -4.04 -12.09 17.45
N ILE A 257 -3.32 -11.10 16.92
CA ILE A 257 -3.82 -9.73 16.78
C ILE A 257 -4.95 -9.70 15.74
N GLY A 258 -4.81 -10.46 14.64
CA GLY A 258 -5.79 -10.59 13.57
C GLY A 258 -5.98 -9.29 12.79
N ASP A 259 -7.19 -9.12 12.28
CA ASP A 259 -7.58 -7.91 11.54
C ASP A 259 -7.56 -6.69 12.45
N PHE A 260 -7.10 -5.57 11.92
CA PHE A 260 -7.19 -4.33 12.64
C PHE A 260 -7.68 -3.18 11.76
N ALA A 261 -8.05 -2.10 12.42
CA ALA A 261 -8.55 -0.90 11.78
C ALA A 261 -7.88 0.33 12.39
N ASP A 262 -7.61 1.31 11.56
CA ASP A 262 -7.14 2.61 12.02
C ASP A 262 -7.99 3.76 11.49
N LEU A 263 -7.98 4.85 12.22
CA LEU A 263 -8.48 6.14 11.81
C LEU A 263 -7.29 7.07 11.63
N SER A 264 -7.08 7.52 10.39
CA SER A 264 -5.96 8.39 10.03
C SER A 264 -6.47 9.77 9.66
N SER A 265 -5.72 10.81 10.00
CA SER A 265 -5.86 12.10 9.34
C SER A 265 -5.25 12.01 7.94
N VAL A 266 -5.82 12.73 6.99
CA VAL A 266 -5.31 12.74 5.62
C VAL A 266 -5.25 14.17 5.08
N ILE A 267 -4.09 14.50 4.49
CA ILE A 267 -3.88 15.74 3.73
C ILE A 267 -3.57 15.32 2.30
N GLY A 268 -4.35 15.81 1.36
CA GLY A 268 -4.22 15.45 -0.04
C GLY A 268 -4.00 16.66 -0.94
N LEU A 269 -3.36 16.41 -2.07
CA LEU A 269 -3.14 17.37 -3.15
C LEU A 269 -3.52 16.71 -4.47
N ASP A 270 -4.28 17.43 -5.28
CA ASP A 270 -4.63 17.04 -6.65
C ASP A 270 -4.30 18.19 -7.61
N PHE A 271 -3.51 17.90 -8.62
CA PHE A 271 -3.12 18.82 -9.69
C PHE A 271 -3.50 18.24 -11.04
N TYR A 272 -4.23 19.02 -11.84
CA TYR A 272 -4.69 18.63 -13.16
C TYR A 272 -4.29 19.67 -14.20
N HIS A 273 -3.63 19.24 -15.26
CA HIS A 273 -3.33 20.11 -16.40
C HIS A 273 -3.61 19.38 -17.71
N TYR A 274 -4.46 19.96 -18.53
CA TYR A 274 -4.90 19.35 -19.79
C TYR A 274 -4.78 20.33 -20.93
N ARG A 275 -4.33 19.79 -22.01
CA ARG A 275 -4.21 20.48 -23.29
C ARG A 275 -4.81 19.62 -24.41
N LYS A 276 -4.93 20.20 -25.57
CA LYS A 276 -5.44 19.48 -26.76
C LYS A 276 -4.69 18.19 -27.02
N ASN A 277 -3.37 18.20 -26.85
CA ASN A 277 -2.49 17.10 -27.25
C ASN A 277 -1.92 16.31 -26.09
N PHE A 278 -1.95 16.84 -24.87
CA PHE A 278 -1.40 16.15 -23.70
C PHE A 278 -2.18 16.44 -22.42
N TRP A 279 -1.97 15.61 -21.42
CA TRP A 279 -2.51 15.82 -20.08
C TRP A 279 -1.49 15.48 -19.02
N VAL A 280 -1.63 16.10 -17.86
CA VAL A 280 -0.89 15.80 -16.65
C VAL A 280 -1.89 15.72 -15.49
N HIS A 281 -1.79 14.67 -14.70
CA HIS A 281 -2.46 14.58 -13.42
C HIS A 281 -1.41 14.18 -12.38
N ALA A 282 -1.26 14.97 -11.34
CA ALA A 282 -0.42 14.63 -10.20
C ALA A 282 -1.26 14.67 -8.93
N TYR A 283 -1.07 13.71 -8.08
CA TYR A 283 -1.80 13.60 -6.81
C TYR A 283 -0.87 13.13 -5.70
N GLY A 284 -1.22 13.48 -4.49
CA GLY A 284 -0.49 13.02 -3.33
C GLY A 284 -1.35 13.05 -2.09
N ASN A 285 -1.07 12.14 -1.17
CA ASN A 285 -1.66 12.10 0.15
C ASN A 285 -0.57 11.80 1.16
N ILE A 286 -0.65 12.46 2.31
CA ILE A 286 0.10 12.11 3.51
C ILE A 286 -0.88 11.85 4.64
N LEU A 287 -0.54 10.90 5.50
CA LEU A 287 -1.35 10.50 6.65
C LEU A 287 -0.52 10.76 7.91
N PRO A 288 -0.55 11.99 8.42
CA PRO A 288 0.37 12.42 9.48
C PRO A 288 0.01 11.88 10.87
N HIS A 289 -1.19 11.36 11.04
CA HIS A 289 -1.65 10.86 12.33
C HIS A 289 -2.52 9.63 12.16
N HIS A 290 -2.27 8.61 12.97
CA HIS A 290 -2.99 7.35 12.99
C HIS A 290 -3.41 7.00 14.41
N LYS A 291 -4.63 6.51 14.55
CA LYS A 291 -5.14 5.93 15.79
C LYS A 291 -5.73 4.57 15.49
N LEU A 292 -5.20 3.53 16.11
CA LEU A 292 -5.83 2.22 16.05
C LEU A 292 -7.21 2.26 16.70
N HIS A 293 -8.17 1.68 16.01
CA HIS A 293 -9.55 1.59 16.47
C HIS A 293 -9.89 0.15 16.86
N LYS A 294 -9.32 -0.83 16.16
CA LYS A 294 -9.46 -2.25 16.42
C LYS A 294 -8.08 -2.88 16.40
N GLY A 295 -7.78 -3.66 17.39
CA GLY A 295 -6.47 -4.27 17.63
C GLY A 295 -6.04 -4.05 19.07
N ASP A 296 -4.89 -4.56 19.44
CA ASP A 296 -4.33 -4.38 20.78
C ASP A 296 -3.63 -3.01 20.88
N ASP A 297 -4.07 -2.17 21.80
CA ASP A 297 -3.51 -0.82 22.02
C ASP A 297 -1.99 -0.82 22.28
N LYS A 298 -1.46 -1.91 22.85
CA LYS A 298 0.00 -2.06 23.04
C LYS A 298 0.78 -2.06 21.71
N TYR A 299 0.12 -2.33 20.59
CA TYR A 299 0.66 -2.28 19.26
C TYR A 299 0.23 -1.02 18.49
N SER A 300 -0.41 -0.06 19.15
CA SER A 300 -0.71 1.23 18.55
C SER A 300 0.59 1.90 18.17
N TYR A 301 0.73 2.19 16.89
CA TYR A 301 1.83 3.03 16.44
C TYR A 301 1.69 4.41 17.04
N GLY A 302 2.85 4.94 17.42
CA GLY A 302 2.98 6.24 18.00
C GLY A 302 2.07 7.24 17.31
N ASN A 303 1.33 7.95 18.09
CA ASN A 303 0.24 8.80 17.65
C ASN A 303 0.70 9.97 16.78
N PHE A 304 1.98 10.04 16.44
CA PHE A 304 2.53 11.19 15.75
C PHE A 304 3.80 10.84 14.96
N ILE A 305 4.06 11.63 13.91
CA ILE A 305 5.37 11.71 13.29
C ILE A 305 6.34 12.15 14.37
N GLY A 306 7.07 11.27 14.98
CA GLY A 306 7.96 11.68 16.04
C GLY A 306 8.95 10.62 16.45
N ASP A 307 8.48 9.55 16.99
CA ASP A 307 9.37 8.60 17.64
C ASP A 307 10.04 7.62 16.66
N ASP A 308 9.36 7.25 15.55
CA ASP A 308 9.91 6.31 14.58
C ASP A 308 10.02 6.86 13.15
N ASN A 309 9.96 8.16 12.94
CA ASN A 309 10.01 8.83 11.64
C ASN A 309 9.07 8.22 10.58
N TRP A 310 7.91 7.78 11.00
CA TRP A 310 7.01 7.06 10.13
C TRP A 310 5.84 7.91 9.65
N LEU A 311 5.84 8.14 8.34
CA LEU A 311 4.77 8.82 7.64
C LEU A 311 4.22 7.90 6.54
N ASP A 312 2.95 7.56 6.63
CA ASP A 312 2.24 6.94 5.52
C ASP A 312 1.98 7.97 4.44
N TYR A 313 2.19 7.58 3.19
CA TYR A 313 1.96 8.43 2.04
C TYR A 313 1.57 7.65 0.79
N SER A 314 0.97 8.37 -0.15
CA SER A 314 0.66 7.89 -1.48
C SER A 314 0.81 9.05 -2.45
N PHE A 315 1.74 8.94 -3.41
CA PHE A 315 1.96 9.93 -4.45
C PHE A 315 1.87 9.28 -5.81
N GLY A 316 1.38 10.02 -6.77
CA GLY A 316 1.35 9.56 -8.14
C GLY A 316 1.31 10.70 -9.15
N GLY A 317 1.72 10.37 -10.35
CA GLY A 317 1.68 11.30 -11.46
C GLY A 317 1.51 10.55 -12.78
N VAL A 318 0.60 11.07 -13.61
CA VAL A 318 0.35 10.58 -14.97
C VAL A 318 0.68 11.69 -15.94
N PHE A 319 1.52 11.40 -16.90
CA PHE A 319 1.72 12.20 -18.09
C PHE A 319 1.24 11.41 -19.32
N GLY A 320 0.49 12.03 -20.20
CA GLY A 320 0.03 11.37 -21.40
C GLY A 320 -0.11 12.28 -22.60
N VAL A 321 -0.07 11.66 -23.78
CA VAL A 321 -0.17 12.31 -25.07
C VAL A 321 -1.32 11.70 -25.84
N LYS A 322 -2.18 12.53 -26.43
CA LYS A 322 -3.29 12.12 -27.29
C LYS A 322 -2.79 11.86 -28.70
N LEU A 323 -2.91 10.64 -29.18
CA LEU A 323 -2.64 10.29 -30.57
C LEU A 323 -3.83 10.65 -31.48
N ASN A 324 -5.04 10.43 -30.99
CA ASN A 324 -6.28 10.84 -31.64
C ASN A 324 -7.41 11.00 -30.58
N LYS A 325 -8.67 11.14 -31.03
CA LYS A 325 -9.83 11.32 -30.13
C LYS A 325 -10.10 10.12 -29.20
N LYS A 326 -9.64 8.92 -29.59
CA LYS A 326 -9.91 7.67 -28.86
C LYS A 326 -8.67 7.04 -28.26
N LEU A 327 -7.48 7.36 -28.77
CA LEU A 327 -6.24 6.68 -28.41
C LEU A 327 -5.23 7.67 -27.83
N GLY A 328 -4.58 7.30 -26.74
CA GLY A 328 -3.49 8.04 -26.12
C GLY A 328 -2.43 7.12 -25.52
N LEU A 329 -1.23 7.63 -25.43
CA LEU A 329 -0.11 7.01 -24.71
C LEU A 329 0.03 7.68 -23.34
N PHE A 330 0.47 6.95 -22.34
CA PHE A 330 0.73 7.50 -21.03
C PHE A 330 1.93 6.86 -20.35
N SER A 331 2.52 7.61 -19.45
CA SER A 331 3.45 7.13 -18.43
C SER A 331 2.91 7.54 -17.06
N GLU A 332 3.01 6.66 -16.09
CA GLU A 332 2.53 6.86 -14.73
C GLU A 332 3.59 6.40 -13.73
N ILE A 333 3.78 7.19 -12.70
CA ILE A 333 4.65 6.85 -11.57
C ILE A 333 3.77 6.88 -10.34
N THR A 334 3.85 5.84 -9.51
CA THR A 334 3.19 5.78 -8.21
C THR A 334 4.19 5.38 -7.14
N MET A 335 4.08 6.02 -5.98
CA MET A 335 4.83 5.71 -4.79
C MET A 335 3.85 5.67 -3.62
N GLN A 336 3.86 4.58 -2.89
CA GLN A 336 2.96 4.36 -1.78
C GLN A 336 3.74 3.74 -0.63
N ARG A 337 3.53 4.24 0.57
CA ARG A 337 4.03 3.67 1.80
C ARG A 337 2.89 3.56 2.79
N TYR A 338 2.64 2.33 3.25
CA TYR A 338 1.71 2.05 4.32
C TYR A 338 2.45 1.22 5.36
N TRP A 339 2.66 1.79 6.52
CA TRP A 339 3.56 1.29 7.56
C TRP A 339 4.97 1.06 7.00
N ASP A 340 5.53 -0.12 7.18
CA ASP A 340 6.84 -0.52 6.69
C ASP A 340 6.85 -0.99 5.22
N ARG A 341 5.67 -1.02 4.58
CA ARG A 341 5.55 -1.47 3.20
C ARG A 341 5.61 -0.30 2.25
N GLU A 342 6.56 -0.36 1.34
CA GLU A 342 6.72 0.65 0.30
C GLU A 342 6.68 0.00 -1.07
N ILE A 343 5.91 0.58 -1.97
CA ILE A 343 5.90 0.20 -3.38
C ILE A 343 6.11 1.43 -4.26
N LYS A 344 7.01 1.28 -5.22
CA LYS A 344 7.24 2.25 -6.29
C LYS A 344 6.98 1.55 -7.60
N VAL A 345 6.07 2.08 -8.40
CA VAL A 345 5.71 1.51 -9.70
C VAL A 345 5.85 2.57 -10.76
N ILE A 346 6.46 2.19 -11.88
CA ILE A 346 6.50 2.98 -13.12
C ILE A 346 5.75 2.19 -14.18
N LYS A 347 4.79 2.83 -14.83
CA LYS A 347 3.97 2.23 -15.89
C LYS A 347 4.15 3.03 -17.17
N ALA A 348 4.13 2.33 -18.31
CA ALA A 348 3.95 2.94 -19.63
C ALA A 348 2.91 2.14 -20.41
N GLY A 349 1.96 2.83 -21.02
CA GLY A 349 0.85 2.13 -21.64
C GLY A 349 0.00 2.95 -22.59
N ILE A 350 -1.08 2.34 -23.01
CA ILE A 350 -2.03 2.87 -23.99
C ILE A 350 -3.40 2.98 -23.33
N ASN A 351 -4.03 4.14 -23.50
CA ASN A 351 -5.43 4.37 -23.12
C ASN A 351 -6.32 4.34 -24.35
N PHE A 352 -7.45 3.69 -24.24
CA PHE A 352 -8.50 3.69 -25.24
C PHE A 352 -9.80 4.23 -24.63
N LYS A 353 -10.33 5.33 -25.19
CA LYS A 353 -11.62 5.93 -24.79
C LYS A 353 -12.77 5.10 -25.34
N ILE A 354 -13.68 4.71 -24.48
CA ILE A 354 -14.91 3.98 -24.82
C ILE A 354 -15.92 4.91 -25.46
#